data_1716f5ca846d539e55c3c7d0d8c97e17
#
_entry.id   1716f5ca846d539e55c3c7d0d8c97e17
#
_cell.length_a   1.000
_cell.length_b   1.000
_cell.length_c   1.000
_cell.angle_alpha   90.00
_cell.angle_beta   90.00
_cell.angle_gamma   90.00
#
_symmetry.space_group_name_H-M   'P 1'
#
loop_
_entity.id
_entity.type
_entity.pdbx_description
1 polymer ?
#
loop_
_entity_poly.entity_id
_entity_poly.type
_entity_poly.pdbx_seq_one_letter_code
_entity_poly.pdbx_strand_id
1 'polypeptide(L)'
;YGLVGSEMCIRDRYMDGANMNAQVGLTNPGTIGADVCHLNLHKTFSSPHGGGGPGVGPICVAAHLVPFLPQHPILWGSDLNTVSAAPYGSAGILPITYAYIRMLGTEGLETVTKTAILNANYLAAKFKDTYGIVYTGATGRVGHELILECRTVKERSGIDEGDIAKRLMDFGYHAPTLSFPVHGTLMVEPTESESKAELD
;
A
#
# COMPACT_ATOMS: atom_id res chain seq x y z
N TYR A 1 -37.88 10.96 -6.17
CA TYR A 1 -37.65 11.20 -7.61
C TYR A 1 -36.44 10.38 -7.97
N GLY A 2 -36.70 9.24 -8.62
CA GLY A 2 -35.74 8.20 -8.83
C GLY A 2 -34.66 8.57 -9.84
N LEU A 3 -33.51 8.94 -9.31
CA LEU A 3 -32.22 8.86 -9.97
C LEU A 3 -31.51 7.59 -9.50
N VAL A 4 -32.18 6.43 -9.62
CA VAL A 4 -31.63 5.15 -9.14
C VAL A 4 -30.29 4.84 -9.78
N GLY A 5 -30.04 5.25 -11.02
CA GLY A 5 -28.75 5.05 -11.69
C GLY A 5 -27.65 6.02 -11.24
N SER A 6 -28.00 7.30 -11.00
CA SER A 6 -27.02 8.30 -10.55
C SER A 6 -26.73 8.24 -9.04
N GLU A 7 -27.70 7.80 -8.24
CA GLU A 7 -27.48 7.58 -6.81
C GLU A 7 -26.53 6.40 -6.54
N MET A 8 -26.48 5.38 -7.37
CA MET A 8 -25.52 4.30 -7.24
C MET A 8 -24.09 4.80 -7.44
N CYS A 9 -23.83 5.62 -8.47
CA CYS A 9 -22.50 6.17 -8.72
C CYS A 9 -22.03 7.18 -7.66
N ILE A 10 -22.94 7.92 -7.04
CA ILE A 10 -22.60 8.91 -5.98
C ILE A 10 -22.17 8.22 -4.67
N ARG A 11 -22.54 6.96 -4.46
CA ARG A 11 -22.23 6.18 -3.26
C ARG A 11 -21.08 5.21 -3.45
N ASP A 12 -20.52 5.08 -4.65
CA ASP A 12 -19.42 4.19 -4.92
C ASP A 12 -18.17 4.59 -4.10
N ARG A 13 -17.54 3.59 -3.50
CA ARG A 13 -16.36 3.75 -2.67
C ARG A 13 -15.13 3.30 -3.44
N TYR A 14 -14.25 4.24 -3.70
CA TYR A 14 -12.94 3.95 -4.23
C TYR A 14 -11.98 3.65 -3.09
N MET A 15 -11.31 2.51 -3.17
CA MET A 15 -10.26 2.13 -2.24
C MET A 15 -8.90 2.20 -2.93
N ASP A 16 -7.98 2.95 -2.34
CA ASP A 16 -6.58 2.85 -2.67
C ASP A 16 -6.01 1.57 -2.05
N GLY A 17 -5.82 0.56 -2.89
CA GLY A 17 -5.22 -0.73 -2.53
C GLY A 17 -3.79 -0.86 -3.02
N ALA A 18 -3.09 0.26 -3.25
CA ALA A 18 -1.73 0.26 -3.74
C ALA A 18 -0.83 -0.64 -2.88
N ASN A 19 -0.94 -0.54 -1.57
CA ASN A 19 -0.28 -1.43 -0.62
C ASN A 19 -1.33 -2.28 0.12
N MET A 20 -1.24 -3.59 -0.04
CA MET A 20 -2.15 -4.58 0.55
C MET A 20 -1.52 -5.35 1.72
N ASN A 21 -0.37 -4.92 2.23
CA ASN A 21 0.40 -5.65 3.24
C ASN A 21 -0.34 -5.87 4.57
N ALA A 22 -1.38 -5.07 4.88
CA ALA A 22 -2.21 -5.28 6.05
C ALA A 22 -3.50 -6.09 5.79
N GLN A 23 -3.71 -6.59 4.57
CA GLN A 23 -5.01 -7.12 4.17
C GLN A 23 -4.98 -8.55 3.61
N VAL A 24 -3.96 -8.90 2.83
CA VAL A 24 -3.91 -10.17 2.09
C VAL A 24 -4.05 -11.36 3.04
N GLY A 25 -5.02 -12.23 2.76
CA GLY A 25 -5.32 -13.38 3.61
C GLY A 25 -6.17 -13.09 4.86
N LEU A 26 -6.31 -11.84 5.28
CA LEU A 26 -7.10 -11.44 6.45
C LEU A 26 -8.43 -10.79 6.09
N THR A 27 -8.44 -9.98 5.04
CA THR A 27 -9.61 -9.30 4.52
C THR A 27 -9.45 -9.01 3.03
N ASN A 28 -10.43 -8.38 2.41
CA ASN A 28 -10.36 -7.96 1.01
C ASN A 28 -11.23 -6.72 0.77
N PRO A 29 -10.97 -5.98 -0.33
CA PRO A 29 -11.69 -4.75 -0.65
C PRO A 29 -13.22 -4.91 -0.69
N GLY A 30 -13.73 -6.00 -1.26
CA GLY A 30 -15.17 -6.26 -1.31
C GLY A 30 -15.80 -6.43 0.06
N THR A 31 -15.15 -7.12 0.99
CA THR A 31 -15.60 -7.28 2.38
C THR A 31 -15.61 -5.94 3.13
N ILE A 32 -14.64 -5.06 2.84
CA ILE A 32 -14.57 -3.71 3.41
C ILE A 32 -15.66 -2.80 2.83
N GLY A 33 -16.24 -3.18 1.71
CA GLY A 33 -17.30 -2.42 1.03
C GLY A 33 -16.78 -1.44 -0.03
N ALA A 34 -15.63 -1.74 -0.64
CA ALA A 34 -15.12 -0.99 -1.77
C ALA A 34 -15.80 -1.45 -3.07
N ASP A 35 -16.14 -0.50 -3.92
CA ASP A 35 -16.70 -0.73 -5.26
C ASP A 35 -15.63 -0.71 -6.34
N VAL A 36 -14.55 0.04 -6.11
CA VAL A 36 -13.35 0.09 -6.96
C VAL A 36 -12.12 -0.03 -6.09
N CYS A 37 -11.15 -0.83 -6.51
CA CYS A 37 -9.85 -0.92 -5.86
C CYS A 37 -8.75 -1.08 -6.91
N HIS A 38 -7.72 -0.24 -6.85
CA HIS A 38 -6.49 -0.48 -7.61
C HIS A 38 -5.43 -1.14 -6.73
N LEU A 39 -4.54 -1.91 -7.35
CA LEU A 39 -3.45 -2.59 -6.69
C LEU A 39 -2.11 -2.20 -7.33
N ASN A 40 -1.05 -2.14 -6.55
CA ASN A 40 0.31 -2.08 -7.08
C ASN A 40 1.02 -3.41 -6.86
N LEU A 41 1.28 -4.13 -7.95
CA LEU A 41 1.96 -5.44 -7.84
C LEU A 41 3.42 -5.31 -7.39
N HIS A 42 4.04 -4.14 -7.57
CA HIS A 42 5.41 -3.85 -7.13
C HIS A 42 5.54 -3.48 -5.65
N LYS A 43 4.46 -3.55 -4.88
CA LYS A 43 4.46 -3.42 -3.44
C LYS A 43 4.26 -4.81 -2.80
N THR A 44 3.06 -5.18 -2.48
CA THR A 44 2.72 -6.41 -1.77
C THR A 44 3.05 -7.70 -2.54
N PHE A 45 3.12 -7.66 -3.88
CA PHE A 45 3.21 -8.85 -4.73
C PHE A 45 4.53 -9.01 -5.48
N SER A 46 5.58 -8.36 -5.01
CA SER A 46 6.98 -8.55 -5.44
C SER A 46 7.30 -8.31 -6.91
N SER A 47 6.44 -7.63 -7.67
CA SER A 47 6.83 -7.20 -9.01
C SER A 47 7.93 -6.15 -8.95
N PRO A 48 8.87 -6.12 -9.90
CA PRO A 48 9.91 -5.09 -9.91
C PRO A 48 9.30 -3.71 -10.14
N HIS A 49 9.71 -2.72 -9.36
CA HIS A 49 9.40 -1.30 -9.58
C HIS A 49 10.40 -0.68 -10.56
N GLY A 50 11.67 -1.06 -10.46
CA GLY A 50 12.74 -0.74 -11.42
C GLY A 50 13.03 0.77 -11.56
N GLY A 51 12.83 1.55 -10.49
CA GLY A 51 12.99 3.01 -10.56
C GLY A 51 11.98 3.70 -11.47
N GLY A 52 10.79 3.12 -11.65
CA GLY A 52 9.75 3.57 -12.58
C GLY A 52 9.68 2.73 -13.87
N GLY A 53 10.16 1.49 -13.80
CA GLY A 53 10.16 0.52 -14.90
C GLY A 53 8.76 -0.01 -15.26
N PRO A 54 8.69 -1.23 -15.81
CA PRO A 54 7.44 -1.78 -16.33
C PRO A 54 6.35 -1.83 -15.26
N GLY A 55 5.19 -1.25 -15.59
CA GLY A 55 4.06 -1.12 -14.67
C GLY A 55 2.92 -2.06 -15.01
N VAL A 56 2.36 -2.69 -14.00
CA VAL A 56 1.06 -3.37 -14.03
C VAL A 56 0.32 -3.05 -12.74
N GLY A 57 -0.86 -2.46 -12.89
CA GLY A 57 -1.73 -2.11 -11.76
C GLY A 57 -3.14 -2.67 -12.01
N PRO A 58 -3.49 -3.83 -11.45
CA PRO A 58 -4.85 -4.35 -11.57
C PRO A 58 -5.88 -3.37 -10.99
N ILE A 59 -7.01 -3.24 -11.68
CA ILE A 59 -8.21 -2.57 -11.18
C ILE A 59 -9.27 -3.64 -10.96
N CYS A 60 -9.81 -3.68 -9.77
CA CYS A 60 -10.94 -4.52 -9.40
C CYS A 60 -12.17 -3.65 -9.19
N VAL A 61 -13.30 -4.06 -9.75
CA VAL A 61 -14.54 -3.30 -9.63
C VAL A 61 -15.72 -4.19 -9.24
N ALA A 62 -16.71 -3.62 -8.57
CA ALA A 62 -17.98 -4.27 -8.30
C ALA A 62 -18.77 -4.51 -9.62
N ALA A 63 -19.64 -5.50 -9.63
CA ALA A 63 -20.30 -5.97 -10.85
C ALA A 63 -21.05 -4.86 -11.63
N HIS A 64 -21.66 -3.90 -10.93
CA HIS A 64 -22.39 -2.80 -11.56
C HIS A 64 -21.48 -1.83 -12.33
N LEU A 65 -20.18 -1.80 -12.05
CA LEU A 65 -19.21 -0.95 -12.73
C LEU A 65 -18.52 -1.61 -13.94
N VAL A 66 -18.65 -2.93 -14.09
CA VAL A 66 -18.05 -3.67 -15.21
C VAL A 66 -18.38 -3.08 -16.59
N PRO A 67 -19.63 -2.64 -16.89
CA PRO A 67 -19.97 -2.04 -18.18
C PRO A 67 -19.24 -0.73 -18.49
N PHE A 68 -18.63 -0.09 -17.49
CA PHE A 68 -17.96 1.20 -17.61
C PHE A 68 -16.44 1.07 -17.67
N LEU A 69 -15.90 -0.17 -17.60
CA LEU A 69 -14.48 -0.40 -17.71
C LEU A 69 -13.93 0.06 -19.07
N PRO A 70 -12.69 0.60 -19.10
CA PRO A 70 -12.03 0.93 -20.35
C PRO A 70 -11.93 -0.27 -21.28
N GLN A 71 -12.12 -0.02 -22.57
CA GLN A 71 -11.96 -1.00 -23.61
C GLN A 71 -10.62 -0.82 -24.35
N HIS A 72 -10.27 -1.78 -25.17
CA HIS A 72 -9.04 -1.73 -25.94
C HIS A 72 -9.30 -2.28 -27.37
N PRO A 73 -8.86 -1.56 -28.43
CA PRO A 73 -9.17 -1.95 -29.83
C PRO A 73 -8.61 -3.32 -30.20
N ILE A 74 -7.46 -3.71 -29.68
CA ILE A 74 -6.83 -5.02 -29.97
C ILE A 74 -7.67 -6.17 -29.39
N LEU A 75 -8.30 -5.99 -28.23
CA LEU A 75 -9.02 -7.08 -27.54
C LEU A 75 -10.50 -7.10 -27.85
N TRP A 76 -11.12 -5.93 -27.97
CA TRP A 76 -12.57 -5.79 -28.06
C TRP A 76 -13.03 -5.01 -29.31
N GLY A 77 -12.09 -4.59 -30.19
CA GLY A 77 -12.42 -3.83 -31.38
C GLY A 77 -12.97 -2.43 -31.11
N SER A 78 -12.79 -1.91 -29.92
CA SER A 78 -13.28 -0.60 -29.49
C SER A 78 -12.17 0.16 -28.75
N ASP A 79 -12.05 1.44 -29.03
CA ASP A 79 -11.15 2.37 -28.37
C ASP A 79 -11.82 3.19 -27.25
N LEU A 80 -13.07 2.84 -26.91
CA LEU A 80 -13.83 3.55 -25.89
C LEU A 80 -13.07 3.58 -24.56
N ASN A 81 -12.70 4.78 -24.13
CA ASN A 81 -11.97 5.03 -22.88
C ASN A 81 -10.65 4.26 -22.75
N THR A 82 -9.99 3.94 -23.87
CA THR A 82 -8.65 3.28 -23.84
C THR A 82 -7.67 4.10 -22.99
N VAL A 83 -7.08 3.50 -22.00
CA VAL A 83 -6.21 4.17 -21.00
C VAL A 83 -4.73 3.90 -21.20
N SER A 84 -4.36 2.87 -21.97
CA SER A 84 -2.96 2.51 -22.24
C SER A 84 -2.79 1.89 -23.61
N ALA A 85 -1.57 1.98 -24.15
CA ALA A 85 -1.24 1.38 -25.43
C ALA A 85 -1.19 -0.15 -25.39
N ALA A 86 -0.83 -0.72 -24.24
CA ALA A 86 -0.83 -2.16 -24.01
C ALA A 86 -2.06 -2.57 -23.18
N PRO A 87 -2.86 -3.56 -23.65
CA PRO A 87 -4.12 -3.92 -23.00
C PRO A 87 -4.01 -4.31 -21.53
N TYR A 88 -2.90 -4.94 -21.17
CA TYR A 88 -2.64 -5.44 -19.82
C TYR A 88 -1.38 -4.82 -19.19
N GLY A 89 -1.00 -3.63 -19.61
CA GLY A 89 0.25 -3.02 -19.16
C GLY A 89 1.46 -3.87 -19.54
N SER A 90 2.49 -3.89 -18.69
CA SER A 90 3.70 -4.70 -18.90
C SER A 90 3.48 -6.15 -18.47
N ALA A 91 2.60 -6.87 -19.16
CA ALA A 91 2.16 -8.21 -18.78
C ALA A 91 3.31 -9.23 -18.60
N GLY A 92 4.47 -9.00 -19.23
CA GLY A 92 5.66 -9.84 -19.09
C GLY A 92 6.21 -9.98 -17.66
N ILE A 93 5.84 -9.09 -16.72
CA ILE A 93 6.26 -9.18 -15.32
C ILE A 93 5.26 -9.98 -14.45
N LEU A 94 4.07 -10.29 -14.94
CA LEU A 94 3.06 -11.03 -14.18
C LEU A 94 3.52 -12.41 -13.69
N PRO A 95 4.39 -13.18 -14.43
CA PRO A 95 4.94 -14.43 -13.93
C PRO A 95 5.68 -14.31 -12.60
N ILE A 96 6.28 -13.15 -12.29
CA ILE A 96 6.97 -12.89 -11.01
C ILE A 96 5.95 -12.89 -9.86
N THR A 97 4.89 -12.10 -9.99
CA THR A 97 3.79 -12.10 -9.01
C THR A 97 3.13 -13.46 -8.88
N TYR A 98 2.90 -14.15 -10.01
CA TYR A 98 2.34 -15.50 -9.99
C TYR A 98 3.23 -16.48 -9.21
N ALA A 99 4.53 -16.47 -9.48
CA ALA A 99 5.49 -17.32 -8.77
C ALA A 99 5.53 -17.01 -7.27
N TYR A 100 5.56 -15.72 -6.90
CA TYR A 100 5.51 -15.28 -5.51
C TYR A 100 4.27 -15.83 -4.77
N ILE A 101 3.09 -15.66 -5.34
CA ILE A 101 1.84 -16.16 -4.75
C ILE A 101 1.85 -17.70 -4.66
N ARG A 102 2.36 -18.38 -5.70
CA ARG A 102 2.43 -19.85 -5.72
C ARG A 102 3.42 -20.41 -4.71
N MET A 103 4.53 -19.73 -4.49
CA MET A 103 5.56 -20.14 -3.51
C MET A 103 5.05 -20.00 -2.08
N LEU A 104 4.33 -18.93 -1.77
CA LEU A 104 3.81 -18.69 -0.44
C LEU A 104 2.54 -19.50 -0.14
N GLY A 105 1.68 -19.67 -1.11
CA GLY A 105 0.37 -20.29 -0.89
C GLY A 105 -0.50 -19.45 0.06
N THR A 106 -1.64 -20.00 0.44
CA THR A 106 -2.60 -19.29 1.32
C THR A 106 -2.01 -19.01 2.71
N GLU A 107 -1.39 -20.00 3.32
CA GLU A 107 -0.81 -19.88 4.67
C GLU A 107 0.37 -18.90 4.70
N GLY A 108 1.22 -18.93 3.68
CA GLY A 108 2.35 -18.02 3.56
C GLY A 108 1.91 -16.58 3.40
N LEU A 109 0.93 -16.31 2.54
CA LEU A 109 0.38 -14.96 2.34
C LEU A 109 -0.25 -14.39 3.62
N GLU A 110 -1.00 -15.22 4.36
CA GLU A 110 -1.56 -14.80 5.64
C GLU A 110 -0.46 -14.53 6.69
N THR A 111 0.58 -15.35 6.71
CA THR A 111 1.74 -15.18 7.60
C THR A 111 2.50 -13.89 7.28
N VAL A 112 2.73 -13.59 6.01
CA VAL A 112 3.34 -12.33 5.54
C VAL A 112 2.59 -11.13 6.10
N THR A 113 1.27 -11.08 5.94
CA THR A 113 0.44 -9.98 6.43
C THR A 113 0.50 -9.84 7.96
N LYS A 114 0.38 -10.95 8.68
CA LYS A 114 0.49 -10.94 10.16
C LYS A 114 1.86 -10.45 10.63
N THR A 115 2.92 -10.88 9.96
CA THR A 115 4.30 -10.46 10.29
C THR A 115 4.52 -8.99 10.01
N ALA A 116 4.04 -8.46 8.89
CA ALA A 116 4.14 -7.04 8.58
C ALA A 116 3.44 -6.17 9.66
N ILE A 117 2.23 -6.56 10.06
CA ILE A 117 1.51 -5.88 11.14
C ILE A 117 2.26 -6.00 12.48
N LEU A 118 2.78 -7.17 12.79
CA LEU A 118 3.55 -7.39 14.02
C LEU A 118 4.79 -6.51 14.08
N ASN A 119 5.58 -6.47 12.99
CA ASN A 119 6.80 -5.68 12.89
C ASN A 119 6.53 -4.17 13.05
N ALA A 120 5.50 -3.65 12.39
CA ALA A 120 5.12 -2.25 12.55
C ALA A 120 4.70 -1.93 14.00
N ASN A 121 3.93 -2.79 14.64
CA ASN A 121 3.54 -2.61 16.04
C ASN A 121 4.71 -2.77 17.02
N TYR A 122 5.68 -3.61 16.69
CA TYR A 122 6.91 -3.73 17.47
C TYR A 122 7.70 -2.41 17.46
N LEU A 123 7.92 -1.83 16.28
CA LEU A 123 8.57 -0.52 16.17
C LEU A 123 7.76 0.60 16.83
N ALA A 124 6.42 0.59 16.66
CA ALA A 124 5.56 1.57 17.32
C ALA A 124 5.73 1.52 18.85
N ALA A 125 5.81 0.32 19.44
CA ALA A 125 6.03 0.16 20.86
C ALA A 125 7.42 0.66 21.31
N LYS A 126 8.45 0.50 20.47
CA LYS A 126 9.81 1.01 20.75
C LYS A 126 9.90 2.54 20.66
N PHE A 127 9.20 3.14 19.70
CA PHE A 127 9.37 4.56 19.41
C PHE A 127 8.37 5.50 20.08
N LYS A 128 7.26 5.00 20.60
CA LYS A 128 6.16 5.81 21.15
C LYS A 128 6.58 6.84 22.19
N ASP A 129 7.57 6.52 23.01
CA ASP A 129 8.02 7.39 24.10
C ASP A 129 9.04 8.43 23.63
N THR A 130 9.66 8.21 22.46
CA THR A 130 10.68 9.12 21.88
C THR A 130 10.09 10.08 20.87
N TYR A 131 9.30 9.55 19.91
CA TYR A 131 8.74 10.33 18.81
C TYR A 131 7.24 10.57 18.95
N GLY A 132 6.53 9.67 19.61
CA GLY A 132 5.08 9.60 19.53
C GLY A 132 4.62 8.90 18.23
N ILE A 133 3.43 8.32 18.28
CA ILE A 133 2.82 7.64 17.12
C ILE A 133 1.55 8.38 16.74
N VAL A 134 1.51 8.85 15.50
CA VAL A 134 0.33 9.51 14.93
C VAL A 134 -0.57 8.44 14.31
N TYR A 135 -1.88 8.54 14.51
CA TYR A 135 -2.87 7.61 13.97
C TYR A 135 -2.72 6.16 14.44
N THR A 136 -3.31 5.88 15.56
CA THR A 136 -3.53 4.50 16.02
C THR A 136 -5.00 4.14 15.93
N GLY A 137 -5.29 2.85 15.84
CA GLY A 137 -6.65 2.33 16.01
C GLY A 137 -7.13 2.48 17.46
N ALA A 138 -8.40 2.13 17.74
CA ALA A 138 -9.01 2.22 19.06
C ALA A 138 -8.24 1.43 20.15
N THR A 139 -7.47 0.42 19.76
CA THR A 139 -6.64 -0.39 20.68
C THR A 139 -5.22 0.16 20.86
N GLY A 140 -4.91 1.33 20.31
CA GLY A 140 -3.56 1.92 20.31
C GLY A 140 -2.57 1.23 19.37
N ARG A 141 -3.04 0.41 18.43
CA ARG A 141 -2.21 -0.32 17.47
C ARG A 141 -2.26 0.32 16.09
N VAL A 142 -1.21 0.06 15.30
CA VAL A 142 -1.08 0.47 13.90
C VAL A 142 -1.34 -0.73 12.96
N GLY A 143 -1.46 -0.46 11.66
CA GLY A 143 -1.49 -1.49 10.61
C GLY A 143 -0.09 -2.04 10.33
N HIS A 144 0.28 -2.08 9.05
CA HIS A 144 1.61 -2.48 8.58
C HIS A 144 2.61 -1.32 8.51
N GLU A 145 2.15 -0.11 8.76
CA GLU A 145 2.91 1.15 8.75
C GLU A 145 2.72 1.87 10.08
N LEU A 146 3.69 2.70 10.45
CA LEU A 146 3.57 3.61 11.59
C LEU A 146 4.01 5.02 11.17
N ILE A 147 3.36 6.02 11.75
CA ILE A 147 3.67 7.43 11.51
C ILE A 147 4.34 7.99 12.76
N LEU A 148 5.62 8.33 12.64
CA LEU A 148 6.41 8.93 13.71
C LEU A 148 6.24 10.45 13.72
N GLU A 149 5.96 11.01 14.88
CA GLU A 149 5.85 12.45 15.10
C GLU A 149 7.24 13.07 15.27
N CYS A 150 7.69 13.88 14.33
CA CYS A 150 9.02 14.49 14.35
C CYS A 150 9.01 15.98 14.73
N ARG A 151 7.84 16.63 14.78
CA ARG A 151 7.76 18.07 15.10
C ARG A 151 8.27 18.40 16.49
N THR A 152 7.98 17.55 17.45
CA THR A 152 8.48 17.72 18.84
C THR A 152 9.99 17.57 18.94
N VAL A 153 10.59 16.72 18.11
CA VAL A 153 12.06 16.57 18.01
C VAL A 153 12.65 17.84 17.42
N LYS A 154 12.05 18.38 16.33
CA LYS A 154 12.48 19.60 15.69
C LYS A 154 12.43 20.80 16.63
N GLU A 155 11.37 20.96 17.42
CA GLU A 155 11.22 22.02 18.40
C GLU A 155 12.33 22.00 19.47
N ARG A 156 12.78 20.81 19.88
CA ARG A 156 13.79 20.64 20.94
C ARG A 156 15.22 20.72 20.45
N SER A 157 15.50 20.23 19.24
CA SER A 157 16.86 20.02 18.74
C SER A 157 17.18 20.77 17.44
N GLY A 158 16.19 21.27 16.73
CA GLY A 158 16.33 21.80 15.38
C GLY A 158 16.44 20.74 14.29
N ILE A 159 16.44 19.43 14.65
CA ILE A 159 16.55 18.31 13.71
C ILE A 159 15.18 17.98 13.19
N ASP A 160 14.98 18.02 11.88
CA ASP A 160 13.70 17.70 11.24
C ASP A 160 13.64 16.28 10.67
N GLU A 161 12.48 15.92 10.13
CA GLU A 161 12.23 14.61 9.53
C GLU A 161 13.15 14.32 8.34
N GLY A 162 13.58 15.36 7.61
CA GLY A 162 14.53 15.22 6.51
C GLY A 162 15.94 14.86 7.00
N ASP A 163 16.36 15.46 8.08
CA ASP A 163 17.66 15.16 8.71
C ASP A 163 17.69 13.72 9.26
N ILE A 164 16.59 13.30 9.90
CA ILE A 164 16.46 11.93 10.42
C ILE A 164 16.49 10.91 9.28
N ALA A 165 15.75 11.16 8.20
CA ALA A 165 15.73 10.28 7.05
C ALA A 165 17.11 10.14 6.39
N LYS A 166 17.83 11.25 6.20
CA LYS A 166 19.21 11.23 5.68
C LYS A 166 20.16 10.46 6.62
N ARG A 167 19.99 10.63 7.91
CA ARG A 167 20.83 9.93 8.89
C ARG A 167 20.56 8.42 8.89
N LEU A 168 19.34 7.99 8.68
CA LEU A 168 18.99 6.57 8.49
C LEU A 168 19.71 5.98 7.28
N MET A 169 19.83 6.74 6.18
CA MET A 169 20.60 6.31 5.00
C MET A 169 22.10 6.09 5.33
N ASP A 170 22.69 6.91 6.19
CA ASP A 170 24.08 6.71 6.64
C ASP A 170 24.26 5.40 7.41
N PHE A 171 23.21 4.90 8.04
CA PHE A 171 23.19 3.59 8.69
C PHE A 171 22.79 2.43 7.77
N GLY A 172 22.58 2.70 6.48
CA GLY A 172 22.25 1.68 5.48
C GLY A 172 20.76 1.38 5.34
N TYR A 173 19.89 2.14 5.98
CA TYR A 173 18.43 1.99 5.83
C TYR A 173 17.91 2.74 4.62
N HIS A 174 16.86 2.23 4.01
CA HIS A 174 16.09 2.99 3.05
C HIS A 174 15.36 4.14 3.75
N ALA A 175 15.45 5.34 3.18
CA ALA A 175 14.82 6.52 3.78
C ALA A 175 13.29 6.35 3.87
N PRO A 176 12.69 6.59 5.04
CA PRO A 176 11.23 6.57 5.19
C PRO A 176 10.57 7.66 4.34
N THR A 177 9.27 7.51 4.07
CA THR A 177 8.49 8.55 3.39
C THR A 177 8.35 9.78 4.29
N LEU A 178 8.75 10.94 3.75
CA LEU A 178 8.75 12.21 4.47
C LEU A 178 7.39 12.88 4.44
N SER A 179 6.99 13.49 5.56
CA SER A 179 5.86 14.42 5.64
C SER A 179 4.56 13.85 5.04
N PHE A 180 4.30 12.57 5.21
CA PHE A 180 3.10 11.91 4.75
C PHE A 180 2.55 10.95 5.83
N PRO A 181 1.23 10.93 6.06
CA PRO A 181 0.17 11.79 5.49
C PRO A 181 0.14 13.19 6.09
N VAL A 182 0.97 13.49 7.08
CA VAL A 182 1.02 14.77 7.80
C VAL A 182 2.42 15.37 7.71
N HIS A 183 2.50 16.67 7.52
CA HIS A 183 3.78 17.41 7.51
C HIS A 183 4.51 17.27 8.86
N GLY A 184 5.83 17.10 8.80
CA GLY A 184 6.66 16.93 9.99
C GLY A 184 6.65 15.51 10.58
N THR A 185 6.30 14.53 9.78
CA THR A 185 6.27 13.12 10.19
C THR A 185 7.11 12.22 9.29
N LEU A 186 7.40 11.02 9.77
CA LEU A 186 8.01 9.94 9.00
C LEU A 186 7.07 8.75 8.96
N MET A 187 6.78 8.23 7.77
CA MET A 187 6.05 6.98 7.61
C MET A 187 7.03 5.84 7.44
N VAL A 188 7.03 4.93 8.40
CA VAL A 188 7.92 3.77 8.43
C VAL A 188 7.12 2.51 8.18
N GLU A 189 7.56 1.72 7.20
CA GLU A 189 7.02 0.40 6.89
C GLU A 189 8.14 -0.63 6.98
N PRO A 190 8.24 -1.41 8.06
CA PRO A 190 9.28 -2.42 8.21
C PRO A 190 9.08 -3.64 7.32
N THR A 191 7.89 -3.83 6.78
CA THR A 191 7.43 -5.01 6.04
C THR A 191 7.53 -6.32 6.85
N GLU A 192 7.33 -7.44 6.21
CA GLU A 192 7.51 -8.79 6.77
C GLU A 192 8.94 -9.30 6.64
N SER A 193 9.75 -8.66 5.80
CA SER A 193 11.06 -9.16 5.43
C SER A 193 12.17 -8.80 6.44
N GLU A 194 11.92 -7.82 7.30
CA GLU A 194 12.92 -7.42 8.30
C GLU A 194 13.03 -8.43 9.45
N SER A 195 14.28 -8.76 9.79
CA SER A 195 14.55 -9.60 10.94
C SER A 195 14.37 -8.84 12.26
N LYS A 196 14.16 -9.56 13.36
CA LYS A 196 14.09 -8.91 14.68
C LYS A 196 15.39 -8.14 14.99
N ALA A 197 16.54 -8.64 14.56
CA ALA A 197 17.82 -7.96 14.78
C ALA A 197 17.90 -6.60 14.05
N GLU A 198 17.31 -6.49 12.87
CA GLU A 198 17.20 -5.22 12.14
C GLU A 198 16.18 -4.26 12.78
N LEU A 199 15.12 -4.80 13.37
CA LEU A 199 14.13 -4.00 14.08
C LEU A 199 14.62 -3.48 15.44
N ASP A 200 15.63 -4.11 16.03
CA ASP A 200 16.23 -3.74 17.32
C ASP A 200 17.21 -2.59 17.21
#